data_62b6b02cf0f27ca052a794cbfd43de9c
#
_entry.id   62b6b02cf0f27ca052a794cbfd43de9c
#
_cell.length_a   1.000
_cell.length_b   1.000
_cell.length_c   1.000
_cell.angle_alpha   90.00
_cell.angle_beta   90.00
_cell.angle_gamma   90.00
#
_symmetry.space_group_name_H-M   'P 1'
#
loop_
_entity.id
_entity.type
_entity.pdbx_description
1 polymer ?
#
loop_
_entity_poly.entity_id
_entity_poly.type
_entity_poly.pdbx_seq_one_letter_code
_entity_poly.pdbx_strand_id
1 'polypeptide(L)'
;MSDQPLARVDRLVELADTIAAAWAARASICTTVGQERANLRLLGVTGVDRAGRPLAGAAVDRYVAGRTDRLAAGIILPFVAAMVEYDLSAQALALDVASGAVDLSLESEILNDHARRAAVEARAAGLAASAFERIDANRTARLELLAVIGDAARPWVGASTEEPESSDGAREAGLFVAAGVDVVRVEVPPGRELSDRLHDAGMDLTPWRARPGPGSGDPDPAPSGSQRGLAEVRQAIDEAAAERRGYARLATSTLPLAGPEQAVVAAFERVDIVDGDPIAEVVDGNVDPDRALADHAFAHRLIARSGSIVVLGAGPLVVAPDLAKGAPSGPGTLSGRALALELLGAALARRDGIPANRIFVGAIPPWLVEERNAGALGIAQVLLRRAALPGHPLVFDEPETESAAVRWRAVLGAALPLADRDGLIIRRTSSANAGRAVVETRAIVNVAADVGAAYGPIDLRGIALEHARATVAAAITTLERLAADGWSSVLGSPLDRPGVPRLGADAVVERTESFDPFMVAGPVPDPR
;
A
#
# COMPACT_ATOMS: atom_id res chain seq x y z
N MET A 1 -7.84 7.16 35.03
CA MET A 1 -8.46 8.00 33.97
C MET A 1 -9.95 8.02 34.19
N SER A 2 -10.61 9.18 34.18
CA SER A 2 -12.07 9.20 34.21
C SER A 2 -12.63 8.59 32.92
N ASP A 3 -13.72 7.83 32.98
CA ASP A 3 -14.33 7.06 31.86
C ASP A 3 -14.67 7.87 30.60
N GLN A 4 -14.72 9.19 30.68
CA GLN A 4 -15.07 10.08 29.57
C GLN A 4 -14.14 10.05 28.33
N PRO A 5 -12.80 9.95 28.43
CA PRO A 5 -11.96 9.87 27.23
C PRO A 5 -12.12 8.56 26.47
N LEU A 6 -12.32 7.43 27.16
CA LEU A 6 -12.50 6.11 26.52
C LEU A 6 -13.82 6.03 25.75
N ALA A 7 -14.92 6.50 26.32
CA ALA A 7 -16.22 6.53 25.61
C ALA A 7 -16.20 7.36 24.30
N ARG A 8 -15.30 8.36 24.23
CA ARG A 8 -15.11 9.13 22.99
C ARG A 8 -14.27 8.40 21.95
N VAL A 9 -13.34 7.54 22.37
CA VAL A 9 -12.55 6.68 21.46
C VAL A 9 -13.46 5.62 20.83
N ASP A 10 -14.35 4.99 21.61
CA ASP A 10 -15.34 4.03 21.08
C ASP A 10 -16.21 4.67 19.99
N ARG A 11 -16.75 5.88 20.25
CA ARG A 11 -17.51 6.62 19.24
C ARG A 11 -16.70 6.91 17.97
N LEU A 12 -15.41 7.21 18.11
CA LEU A 12 -14.52 7.47 16.98
C LEU A 12 -14.37 6.23 16.10
N VAL A 13 -14.20 5.06 16.71
CA VAL A 13 -14.12 3.77 16.00
C VAL A 13 -15.43 3.44 15.30
N GLU A 14 -16.57 3.59 15.98
CA GLU A 14 -17.91 3.37 15.39
C GLU A 14 -18.19 4.26 14.17
N LEU A 15 -17.81 5.53 14.23
CA LEU A 15 -17.94 6.45 13.10
C LEU A 15 -17.08 6.00 11.92
N ALA A 16 -15.82 5.65 12.15
CA ALA A 16 -14.92 5.16 11.11
C ALA A 16 -15.46 3.88 10.46
N ASP A 17 -15.93 2.92 11.25
CA ASP A 17 -16.52 1.68 10.76
C ASP A 17 -17.80 1.90 9.94
N THR A 18 -18.64 2.88 10.34
CA THR A 18 -19.86 3.23 9.60
C THR A 18 -19.55 3.83 8.24
N ILE A 19 -18.59 4.76 8.18
CA ILE A 19 -18.16 5.38 6.92
C ILE A 19 -17.50 4.33 6.02
N ALA A 20 -16.60 3.53 6.57
CA ALA A 20 -15.92 2.46 5.84
C ALA A 20 -16.93 1.45 5.25
N ALA A 21 -18.03 1.15 5.95
CA ALA A 21 -19.07 0.27 5.44
C ALA A 21 -19.73 0.82 4.16
N ALA A 22 -20.09 2.10 4.18
CA ALA A 22 -20.70 2.75 3.02
C ALA A 22 -19.73 2.83 1.83
N TRP A 23 -18.47 3.17 2.10
CA TRP A 23 -17.46 3.28 1.05
C TRP A 23 -17.06 1.93 0.46
N ALA A 24 -16.89 0.90 1.29
CA ALA A 24 -16.60 -0.45 0.80
C ALA A 24 -17.75 -1.00 -0.06
N ALA A 25 -19.02 -0.75 0.31
CA ALA A 25 -20.16 -1.13 -0.51
C ALA A 25 -20.13 -0.46 -1.89
N ARG A 26 -19.79 0.83 -1.96
CA ARG A 26 -19.64 1.53 -3.24
C ARG A 26 -18.44 1.01 -4.04
N ALA A 27 -17.28 0.84 -3.42
CA ALA A 27 -16.08 0.32 -4.08
C ALA A 27 -16.30 -1.07 -4.68
N SER A 28 -17.10 -1.92 -4.02
CA SER A 28 -17.33 -3.30 -4.44
C SER A 28 -18.10 -3.44 -5.77
N ILE A 29 -18.86 -2.43 -6.17
CA ILE A 29 -19.60 -2.44 -7.44
C ILE A 29 -18.84 -1.74 -8.57
N CYS A 30 -17.72 -1.10 -8.28
CA CYS A 30 -16.93 -0.37 -9.27
C CYS A 30 -15.81 -1.24 -9.88
N THR A 31 -15.40 -0.88 -11.09
CA THR A 31 -14.15 -1.33 -11.70
C THR A 31 -13.35 -0.14 -12.21
N THR A 32 -12.05 -0.37 -12.41
CA THR A 32 -11.08 0.64 -12.80
C THR A 32 -10.11 0.07 -13.84
N VAL A 33 -9.43 0.93 -14.57
CA VAL A 33 -8.37 0.52 -15.49
C VAL A 33 -7.25 -0.24 -14.75
N GLY A 34 -6.93 0.16 -13.49
CA GLY A 34 -5.95 -0.55 -12.67
C GLY A 34 -6.36 -1.98 -12.34
N GLN A 35 -7.64 -2.20 -12.02
CA GLN A 35 -8.17 -3.54 -11.79
C GLN A 35 -8.16 -4.40 -13.06
N GLU A 36 -8.50 -3.83 -14.22
CA GLU A 36 -8.48 -4.57 -15.47
C GLU A 36 -7.05 -4.98 -15.89
N ARG A 37 -6.05 -4.14 -15.61
CA ARG A 37 -4.62 -4.47 -15.79
C ARG A 37 -4.20 -5.60 -14.84
N ALA A 38 -4.62 -5.55 -13.59
CA ALA A 38 -4.39 -6.61 -12.61
C ALA A 38 -5.07 -7.92 -13.04
N ASN A 39 -6.29 -7.85 -13.57
CA ASN A 39 -7.01 -8.98 -14.11
C ASN A 39 -6.23 -9.70 -15.22
N LEU A 40 -5.65 -8.97 -16.17
CA LEU A 40 -4.81 -9.59 -17.22
C LEU A 40 -3.54 -10.24 -16.63
N ARG A 41 -2.94 -9.65 -15.61
CA ARG A 41 -1.82 -10.31 -14.91
C ARG A 41 -2.23 -11.61 -14.23
N LEU A 42 -3.41 -11.67 -13.61
CA LEU A 42 -3.98 -12.90 -13.06
C LEU A 42 -4.26 -13.95 -14.14
N LEU A 43 -4.52 -13.54 -15.37
CA LEU A 43 -4.63 -14.45 -16.52
C LEU A 43 -3.28 -14.87 -17.12
N GLY A 44 -2.16 -14.42 -16.57
CA GLY A 44 -0.80 -14.81 -16.99
C GLY A 44 -0.11 -13.84 -17.96
N VAL A 45 -0.64 -12.65 -18.19
CA VAL A 45 0.03 -11.62 -19.00
C VAL A 45 1.16 -10.99 -18.20
N THR A 46 2.38 -11.04 -18.71
CA THR A 46 3.60 -10.52 -18.07
C THR A 46 4.46 -9.72 -19.05
N GLY A 47 5.51 -9.09 -18.54
CA GLY A 47 6.51 -8.39 -19.35
C GLY A 47 6.03 -7.05 -19.93
N VAL A 48 6.71 -6.62 -20.97
CA VAL A 48 6.53 -5.31 -21.60
C VAL A 48 6.27 -5.44 -23.11
N ASP A 49 5.64 -4.42 -23.68
CA ASP A 49 5.49 -4.29 -25.12
C ASP A 49 6.80 -3.81 -25.79
N ARG A 50 6.79 -3.61 -27.11
CA ARG A 50 7.96 -3.13 -27.87
C ARG A 50 8.41 -1.72 -27.48
N ALA A 51 7.56 -0.95 -26.80
CA ALA A 51 7.88 0.40 -26.32
C ALA A 51 8.32 0.42 -24.85
N GLY A 52 8.51 -0.77 -24.23
CA GLY A 52 8.89 -0.89 -22.82
C GLY A 52 7.73 -0.63 -21.83
N ARG A 53 6.48 -0.55 -22.29
CA ARG A 53 5.31 -0.37 -21.41
C ARG A 53 4.86 -1.73 -20.87
N PRO A 54 4.37 -1.81 -19.61
CA PRO A 54 3.76 -3.02 -19.09
C PRO A 54 2.69 -3.57 -20.06
N LEU A 55 2.84 -4.82 -20.50
CA LEU A 55 2.01 -5.39 -21.56
C LEU A 55 0.52 -5.45 -21.19
N ALA A 56 0.22 -5.82 -19.94
CA ALA A 56 -1.15 -5.81 -19.43
C ALA A 56 -1.75 -4.39 -19.53
N GLY A 57 -0.97 -3.36 -19.18
CA GLY A 57 -1.38 -1.96 -19.29
C GLY A 57 -1.66 -1.57 -20.74
N ALA A 58 -0.73 -1.85 -21.66
CA ALA A 58 -0.89 -1.52 -23.07
C ALA A 58 -2.12 -2.19 -23.70
N ALA A 59 -2.40 -3.45 -23.35
CA ALA A 59 -3.57 -4.18 -23.83
C ALA A 59 -4.89 -3.60 -23.30
N VAL A 60 -4.96 -3.28 -21.98
CA VAL A 60 -6.16 -2.67 -21.37
C VAL A 60 -6.41 -1.28 -21.95
N ASP A 61 -5.38 -0.44 -22.05
CA ASP A 61 -5.52 0.91 -22.61
C ASP A 61 -6.06 0.87 -24.04
N ARG A 62 -5.59 -0.09 -24.83
CA ARG A 62 -6.09 -0.30 -26.20
C ARG A 62 -7.53 -0.76 -26.22
N TYR A 63 -7.91 -1.70 -25.34
CA TYR A 63 -9.28 -2.20 -25.25
C TYR A 63 -10.26 -1.12 -24.78
N VAL A 64 -9.93 -0.44 -23.68
CA VAL A 64 -10.81 0.60 -23.11
C VAL A 64 -10.87 1.82 -24.04
N ALA A 65 -9.75 2.32 -24.50
CA ALA A 65 -9.63 3.46 -25.44
C ALA A 65 -10.60 4.62 -25.14
N GLY A 66 -10.75 4.98 -23.84
CA GLY A 66 -11.67 6.02 -23.36
C GLY A 66 -13.15 5.62 -23.34
N ARG A 67 -13.49 4.35 -23.56
CA ARG A 67 -14.86 3.83 -23.57
C ARG A 67 -15.26 3.27 -22.21
N THR A 68 -16.11 3.98 -21.51
CA THR A 68 -16.60 3.60 -20.16
C THR A 68 -17.46 2.33 -20.20
N ASP A 69 -18.18 2.07 -21.28
CA ASP A 69 -18.96 0.85 -21.47
C ASP A 69 -18.10 -0.40 -21.55
N ARG A 70 -16.93 -0.32 -22.21
CA ARG A 70 -15.94 -1.42 -22.26
C ARG A 70 -15.32 -1.65 -20.88
N LEU A 71 -14.98 -0.58 -20.18
CA LEU A 71 -14.45 -0.68 -18.82
C LEU A 71 -15.48 -1.34 -17.88
N ALA A 72 -16.76 -0.94 -17.97
CA ALA A 72 -17.85 -1.50 -17.17
C ALA A 72 -18.08 -3.01 -17.46
N ALA A 73 -17.89 -3.44 -18.71
CA ALA A 73 -17.99 -4.83 -19.11
C ALA A 73 -16.80 -5.68 -18.66
N GLY A 74 -15.63 -5.05 -18.40
CA GLY A 74 -14.38 -5.71 -18.05
C GLY A 74 -13.67 -6.37 -19.24
N ILE A 75 -12.37 -6.59 -19.11
CA ILE A 75 -11.55 -7.17 -20.20
C ILE A 75 -11.51 -8.70 -20.19
N ILE A 76 -11.76 -9.37 -19.06
CA ILE A 76 -11.51 -10.81 -18.91
C ILE A 76 -12.27 -11.63 -19.94
N LEU A 77 -13.59 -11.48 -20.03
CA LEU A 77 -14.39 -12.32 -20.91
C LEU A 77 -14.08 -12.10 -22.40
N PRO A 78 -14.04 -10.86 -22.94
CA PRO A 78 -13.66 -10.65 -24.33
C PRO A 78 -12.23 -11.09 -24.63
N PHE A 79 -11.30 -10.94 -23.69
CA PHE A 79 -9.93 -11.40 -23.86
C PHE A 79 -9.84 -12.93 -23.93
N VAL A 80 -10.51 -13.65 -23.03
CA VAL A 80 -10.50 -15.12 -23.05
C VAL A 80 -11.30 -15.66 -24.23
N ALA A 81 -12.37 -14.99 -24.67
CA ALA A 81 -13.08 -15.35 -25.90
C ALA A 81 -12.15 -15.29 -27.12
N ALA A 82 -11.35 -14.22 -27.25
CA ALA A 82 -10.34 -14.10 -28.29
C ALA A 82 -9.24 -15.17 -28.19
N MET A 83 -8.79 -15.51 -26.95
CA MET A 83 -7.84 -16.62 -26.76
C MET A 83 -8.37 -17.94 -27.35
N VAL A 84 -9.66 -18.22 -27.13
CA VAL A 84 -10.31 -19.44 -27.62
C VAL A 84 -10.48 -19.39 -29.14
N GLU A 85 -10.94 -18.27 -29.70
CA GLU A 85 -11.21 -18.13 -31.14
C GLU A 85 -9.94 -18.19 -31.99
N TYR A 86 -8.85 -17.54 -31.50
CA TYR A 86 -7.58 -17.49 -32.24
C TYR A 86 -6.57 -18.56 -31.81
N ASP A 87 -6.92 -19.44 -30.87
CA ASP A 87 -6.02 -20.45 -30.30
C ASP A 87 -4.68 -19.85 -29.81
N LEU A 88 -4.77 -18.71 -29.10
CA LEU A 88 -3.59 -17.97 -28.61
C LEU A 88 -3.42 -18.13 -27.10
N SER A 89 -2.15 -18.11 -26.65
CA SER A 89 -1.85 -17.93 -25.24
C SER A 89 -2.19 -16.50 -24.77
N ALA A 90 -2.41 -16.31 -23.46
CA ALA A 90 -2.66 -14.97 -22.92
C ALA A 90 -1.56 -13.96 -23.28
N GLN A 91 -0.31 -14.40 -23.25
CA GLN A 91 0.85 -13.57 -23.60
C GLN A 91 0.85 -13.17 -25.09
N ALA A 92 0.59 -14.10 -26.00
CA ALA A 92 0.55 -13.83 -27.43
C ALA A 92 -0.60 -12.89 -27.78
N LEU A 93 -1.81 -13.18 -27.26
CA LEU A 93 -2.97 -12.32 -27.49
C LEU A 93 -2.76 -10.90 -26.94
N ALA A 94 -2.16 -10.76 -25.74
CA ALA A 94 -1.90 -9.43 -25.18
C ALA A 94 -0.98 -8.59 -26.08
N LEU A 95 0.03 -9.19 -26.73
CA LEU A 95 0.89 -8.53 -27.74
C LEU A 95 0.08 -8.09 -28.96
N ASP A 96 -0.80 -8.95 -29.45
CA ASP A 96 -1.64 -8.65 -30.61
C ASP A 96 -2.66 -7.56 -30.33
N VAL A 97 -3.28 -7.58 -29.14
CA VAL A 97 -4.19 -6.50 -28.68
C VAL A 97 -3.43 -5.19 -28.50
N ALA A 98 -2.29 -5.20 -27.80
CA ALA A 98 -1.49 -3.99 -27.56
C ALA A 98 -1.00 -3.36 -28.87
N SER A 99 -0.65 -4.17 -29.89
CA SER A 99 -0.24 -3.70 -31.22
C SER A 99 -1.42 -3.23 -32.09
N GLY A 100 -2.65 -3.59 -31.72
CA GLY A 100 -3.87 -3.34 -32.49
C GLY A 100 -4.11 -4.36 -33.64
N ALA A 101 -3.41 -5.48 -33.63
CA ALA A 101 -3.63 -6.58 -34.57
C ALA A 101 -4.95 -7.32 -34.29
N VAL A 102 -5.37 -7.37 -33.01
CA VAL A 102 -6.66 -7.91 -32.56
C VAL A 102 -7.47 -6.82 -31.88
N ASP A 103 -8.74 -6.68 -32.28
CA ASP A 103 -9.73 -5.80 -31.63
C ASP A 103 -10.75 -6.64 -30.85
N LEU A 104 -10.67 -6.61 -29.53
CA LEU A 104 -11.56 -7.37 -28.63
C LEU A 104 -13.03 -6.96 -28.70
N SER A 105 -13.36 -5.87 -29.40
CA SER A 105 -14.76 -5.44 -29.56
C SER A 105 -15.59 -6.40 -30.43
N LEU A 106 -14.93 -7.18 -31.26
CA LEU A 106 -15.58 -8.16 -32.14
C LEU A 106 -16.03 -9.43 -31.38
N GLU A 107 -15.46 -9.67 -30.20
CA GLU A 107 -15.69 -10.89 -29.42
C GLU A 107 -17.03 -10.86 -28.65
N SER A 108 -17.73 -9.74 -28.64
CA SER A 108 -19.05 -9.62 -28.00
C SER A 108 -20.10 -10.56 -28.60
N GLU A 109 -19.98 -10.92 -29.90
CA GLU A 109 -20.89 -11.86 -30.53
C GLU A 109 -20.74 -13.28 -29.98
N ILE A 110 -19.52 -13.72 -29.67
CA ILE A 110 -19.23 -15.02 -29.04
C ILE A 110 -19.88 -15.10 -27.66
N LEU A 111 -19.84 -14.02 -26.91
CA LEU A 111 -20.39 -13.94 -25.55
C LEU A 111 -21.94 -13.89 -25.52
N ASN A 112 -22.60 -13.65 -26.67
CA ASN A 112 -24.06 -13.74 -26.80
C ASN A 112 -24.55 -15.20 -26.92
N ASP A 113 -23.67 -16.13 -27.31
CA ASP A 113 -23.99 -17.56 -27.33
C ASP A 113 -23.78 -18.14 -25.92
N HIS A 114 -24.83 -18.64 -25.29
CA HIS A 114 -24.78 -19.15 -23.91
C HIS A 114 -23.79 -20.30 -23.73
N ALA A 115 -23.68 -21.23 -24.68
CA ALA A 115 -22.76 -22.36 -24.59
C ALA A 115 -21.29 -21.93 -24.75
N ARG A 116 -21.01 -21.01 -25.68
CA ARG A 116 -19.69 -20.43 -25.87
C ARG A 116 -19.29 -19.57 -24.68
N ARG A 117 -20.19 -18.77 -24.16
CA ARG A 117 -19.97 -17.96 -22.94
C ARG A 117 -19.59 -18.84 -21.75
N ALA A 118 -20.30 -19.93 -21.49
CA ALA A 118 -19.97 -20.87 -20.43
C ALA A 118 -18.57 -21.49 -20.58
N ALA A 119 -18.17 -21.81 -21.81
CA ALA A 119 -16.81 -22.32 -22.09
C ALA A 119 -15.74 -21.24 -21.84
N VAL A 120 -15.98 -19.99 -22.23
CA VAL A 120 -15.09 -18.85 -21.96
C VAL A 120 -14.96 -18.60 -20.45
N GLU A 121 -16.07 -18.59 -19.71
CA GLU A 121 -16.07 -18.43 -18.25
C GLU A 121 -15.30 -19.57 -17.55
N ALA A 122 -15.50 -20.81 -17.99
CA ALA A 122 -14.74 -21.95 -17.45
C ALA A 122 -13.23 -21.83 -17.73
N ARG A 123 -12.85 -21.34 -18.91
CA ARG A 123 -11.44 -21.10 -19.28
C ARG A 123 -10.86 -19.95 -18.45
N ALA A 124 -11.58 -18.86 -18.28
CA ALA A 124 -11.19 -17.73 -17.42
C ALA A 124 -10.98 -18.17 -15.97
N ALA A 125 -11.91 -18.98 -15.47
CA ALA A 125 -11.83 -19.56 -14.12
C ALA A 125 -10.56 -20.44 -13.95
N GLY A 126 -10.22 -21.27 -14.93
CA GLY A 126 -9.01 -22.09 -14.90
C GLY A 126 -7.72 -21.25 -14.88
N LEU A 127 -7.64 -20.17 -15.65
CA LEU A 127 -6.49 -19.26 -15.65
C LEU A 127 -6.35 -18.52 -14.33
N ALA A 128 -7.45 -17.97 -13.81
CA ALA A 128 -7.45 -17.30 -12.52
C ALA A 128 -7.11 -18.26 -11.36
N ALA A 129 -7.63 -19.49 -11.37
CA ALA A 129 -7.30 -20.49 -10.38
C ALA A 129 -5.80 -20.76 -10.32
N SER A 130 -5.13 -20.92 -11.46
CA SER A 130 -3.67 -21.12 -11.51
C SER A 130 -2.88 -19.95 -10.91
N ALA A 131 -3.34 -18.71 -11.09
CA ALA A 131 -2.73 -17.55 -10.45
C ALA A 131 -2.89 -17.60 -8.91
N PHE A 132 -4.08 -17.94 -8.44
CA PHE A 132 -4.34 -18.07 -7.00
C PHE A 132 -3.60 -19.25 -6.36
N GLU A 133 -3.45 -20.37 -7.06
CA GLU A 133 -2.60 -21.48 -6.63
C GLU A 133 -1.13 -21.04 -6.44
N ARG A 134 -0.60 -20.22 -7.35
CA ARG A 134 0.73 -19.63 -7.19
C ARG A 134 0.81 -18.73 -5.94
N ILE A 135 -0.19 -17.88 -5.69
CA ILE A 135 -0.24 -17.02 -4.51
C ILE A 135 -0.26 -17.86 -3.23
N ASP A 136 -1.07 -18.91 -3.19
CA ASP A 136 -1.19 -19.79 -2.04
C ASP A 136 0.10 -20.60 -1.80
N ALA A 137 0.77 -21.04 -2.88
CA ALA A 137 2.08 -21.70 -2.80
C ALA A 137 3.15 -20.75 -2.23
N ASN A 138 3.16 -19.49 -2.66
CA ASN A 138 4.07 -18.46 -2.13
C ASN A 138 3.82 -18.17 -0.65
N ARG A 139 2.56 -18.13 -0.24
CA ARG A 139 2.18 -18.01 1.18
C ARG A 139 2.70 -19.18 1.99
N THR A 140 2.51 -20.41 1.50
CA THR A 140 2.99 -21.64 2.15
C THR A 140 4.51 -21.62 2.28
N ALA A 141 5.24 -21.32 1.20
CA ALA A 141 6.69 -21.22 1.21
C ALA A 141 7.21 -20.18 2.23
N ARG A 142 6.51 -19.04 2.39
CA ARG A 142 6.82 -18.06 3.45
C ARG A 142 6.70 -18.66 4.84
N LEU A 143 5.61 -19.37 5.12
CA LEU A 143 5.37 -20.00 6.44
C LEU A 143 6.39 -21.09 6.73
N GLU A 144 6.77 -21.89 5.74
CA GLU A 144 7.80 -22.90 5.85
C GLU A 144 9.17 -22.29 6.16
N LEU A 145 9.55 -21.22 5.46
CA LEU A 145 10.79 -20.49 5.75
C LEU A 145 10.80 -19.93 7.17
N LEU A 146 9.71 -19.28 7.60
CA LEU A 146 9.57 -18.77 8.96
C LEU A 146 9.70 -19.89 10.01
N ALA A 147 9.16 -21.08 9.74
CA ALA A 147 9.28 -22.23 10.63
C ALA A 147 10.71 -22.77 10.71
N VAL A 148 11.46 -22.74 9.61
CA VAL A 148 12.82 -23.29 9.52
C VAL A 148 13.89 -22.35 10.07
N ILE A 149 13.85 -21.07 9.67
CA ILE A 149 14.92 -20.12 10.03
C ILE A 149 14.54 -19.19 11.19
N GLY A 150 13.27 -19.23 11.64
CA GLY A 150 12.76 -18.40 12.74
C GLY A 150 12.42 -16.98 12.32
N ASP A 151 11.56 -16.34 13.10
CA ASP A 151 11.22 -14.91 12.94
C ASP A 151 12.20 -14.01 13.69
N ALA A 152 12.41 -12.81 13.17
CA ALA A 152 13.17 -11.78 13.88
C ALA A 152 12.38 -11.26 15.10
N ALA A 153 13.10 -10.91 16.17
CA ALA A 153 12.48 -10.28 17.33
C ALA A 153 11.90 -8.91 16.99
N ARG A 154 10.68 -8.67 17.44
CA ARG A 154 10.02 -7.36 17.27
C ARG A 154 10.45 -6.37 18.36
N PRO A 155 10.38 -5.07 18.11
CA PRO A 155 10.03 -4.46 16.82
C PRO A 155 11.07 -4.77 15.75
N TRP A 156 10.60 -4.99 14.52
CA TRP A 156 11.52 -5.19 13.39
C TRP A 156 12.23 -3.89 13.03
N VAL A 157 13.48 -4.01 12.61
CA VAL A 157 14.25 -2.90 12.07
C VAL A 157 14.23 -2.97 10.57
N GLY A 158 13.59 -1.99 9.94
CA GLY A 158 13.52 -1.82 8.49
C GLY A 158 14.57 -0.82 7.99
N ALA A 159 14.96 -0.97 6.72
CA ALA A 159 15.73 0.00 5.97
C ALA A 159 15.13 0.19 4.58
N SER A 160 15.14 1.44 4.10
CA SER A 160 14.74 1.77 2.74
C SER A 160 15.97 1.93 1.87
N THR A 161 15.95 1.35 0.68
CA THR A 161 17.00 1.57 -0.32
C THR A 161 16.84 2.96 -0.91
N GLU A 162 17.92 3.74 -0.93
CA GLU A 162 17.90 5.11 -1.47
C GLU A 162 17.94 5.14 -3.01
N GLU A 163 18.33 4.03 -3.66
CA GLU A 163 18.45 3.93 -5.12
C GLU A 163 17.77 2.66 -5.66
N PRO A 164 16.48 2.72 -6.00
CA PRO A 164 15.75 1.57 -6.53
C PRO A 164 16.19 1.15 -7.94
N GLU A 165 17.02 1.93 -8.63
CA GLU A 165 17.31 1.78 -10.05
C GLU A 165 18.73 1.29 -10.39
N SER A 166 19.54 0.99 -9.39
CA SER A 166 20.84 0.40 -9.68
C SER A 166 20.69 -1.08 -10.04
N SER A 167 21.46 -1.55 -11.01
CA SER A 167 21.67 -2.98 -11.29
C SER A 167 22.13 -3.77 -10.03
N ASP A 168 22.37 -3.08 -8.94
CA ASP A 168 22.80 -3.57 -7.64
C ASP A 168 21.69 -3.69 -6.60
N GLY A 169 20.42 -3.41 -6.91
CA GLY A 169 19.34 -3.41 -5.91
C GLY A 169 19.18 -4.73 -5.16
N ALA A 170 19.35 -5.87 -5.83
CA ALA A 170 19.34 -7.18 -5.20
C ALA A 170 20.56 -7.37 -4.26
N ARG A 171 21.74 -6.97 -4.71
CA ARG A 171 22.96 -7.02 -3.89
C ARG A 171 22.85 -6.11 -2.67
N GLU A 172 22.34 -4.91 -2.83
CA GLU A 172 22.13 -3.98 -1.72
C GLU A 172 21.14 -4.54 -0.70
N ALA A 173 20.03 -5.14 -1.15
CA ALA A 173 19.08 -5.82 -0.28
C ALA A 173 19.75 -6.94 0.54
N GLY A 174 20.58 -7.76 -0.07
CA GLY A 174 21.39 -8.78 0.62
C GLY A 174 22.31 -8.18 1.68
N LEU A 175 22.99 -7.07 1.37
CA LEU A 175 23.85 -6.36 2.32
C LEU A 175 23.08 -5.79 3.52
N PHE A 176 21.89 -5.25 3.31
CA PHE A 176 21.02 -4.82 4.41
C PHE A 176 20.69 -5.98 5.36
N VAL A 177 20.30 -7.12 4.81
CA VAL A 177 19.97 -8.31 5.62
C VAL A 177 21.20 -8.84 6.36
N ALA A 178 22.35 -8.92 5.70
CA ALA A 178 23.61 -9.31 6.33
C ALA A 178 24.04 -8.37 7.47
N ALA A 179 23.71 -7.07 7.36
CA ALA A 179 23.92 -6.07 8.40
C ALA A 179 22.94 -6.15 9.58
N GLY A 180 21.92 -7.03 9.52
CA GLY A 180 20.95 -7.25 10.59
C GLY A 180 19.61 -6.55 10.40
N VAL A 181 19.32 -6.00 9.22
CA VAL A 181 18.01 -5.43 8.86
C VAL A 181 16.99 -6.56 8.73
N ASP A 182 15.80 -6.38 9.33
CA ASP A 182 14.72 -7.37 9.34
C ASP A 182 13.70 -7.14 8.22
N VAL A 183 13.61 -5.91 7.72
CA VAL A 183 12.71 -5.51 6.62
C VAL A 183 13.46 -4.64 5.63
N VAL A 184 13.58 -5.10 4.40
CA VAL A 184 14.14 -4.30 3.29
C VAL A 184 12.99 -3.71 2.50
N ARG A 185 12.88 -2.39 2.46
CA ARG A 185 11.87 -1.66 1.68
C ARG A 185 12.47 -1.26 0.35
N VAL A 186 11.82 -1.66 -0.73
CA VAL A 186 12.15 -1.29 -2.10
C VAL A 186 11.07 -0.37 -2.63
N GLU A 187 11.45 0.81 -3.07
CA GLU A 187 10.52 1.71 -3.73
C GLU A 187 10.32 1.28 -5.18
N VAL A 188 9.06 1.27 -5.60
CA VAL A 188 8.69 0.98 -6.98
C VAL A 188 8.53 2.32 -7.70
N PRO A 189 9.24 2.55 -8.82
CA PRO A 189 9.05 3.77 -9.57
C PRO A 189 7.62 3.86 -10.11
N PRO A 190 7.02 5.06 -10.21
CA PRO A 190 5.68 5.24 -10.73
C PRO A 190 5.58 4.68 -12.14
N GLY A 191 4.52 3.93 -12.40
CA GLY A 191 4.20 3.46 -13.73
C GLY A 191 4.07 4.65 -14.72
N ARG A 192 4.30 4.38 -16.01
CA ARG A 192 4.29 5.43 -17.04
C ARG A 192 3.00 6.23 -17.06
N GLU A 193 1.85 5.58 -16.89
CA GLU A 193 0.55 6.28 -16.83
C GLU A 193 0.50 7.32 -15.72
N LEU A 194 0.95 6.96 -14.52
CA LEU A 194 1.01 7.91 -13.41
C LEU A 194 2.00 9.05 -13.73
N SER A 195 3.18 8.71 -14.25
CA SER A 195 4.17 9.70 -14.64
C SER A 195 3.65 10.67 -15.70
N ASP A 196 2.98 10.17 -16.73
CA ASP A 196 2.42 10.99 -17.81
C ASP A 196 1.29 11.90 -17.26
N ARG A 197 0.37 11.36 -16.46
CA ARG A 197 -0.73 12.14 -15.86
C ARG A 197 -0.26 13.16 -14.83
N LEU A 198 0.74 12.84 -14.03
CA LEU A 198 1.34 13.77 -13.08
C LEU A 198 2.09 14.90 -13.82
N HIS A 199 2.76 14.55 -14.92
CA HIS A 199 3.41 15.54 -15.79
C HIS A 199 2.40 16.49 -16.43
N ASP A 200 1.30 15.96 -16.97
CA ASP A 200 0.21 16.75 -17.55
C ASP A 200 -0.46 17.64 -16.49
N ALA A 201 -0.50 17.21 -15.24
CA ALA A 201 -0.97 17.99 -14.10
C ALA A 201 0.04 19.04 -13.61
N GLY A 202 1.21 19.15 -14.24
CA GLY A 202 2.25 20.12 -13.87
C GLY A 202 3.00 19.77 -12.57
N MET A 203 2.96 18.54 -12.13
CA MET A 203 3.71 18.08 -10.94
C MET A 203 5.17 17.82 -11.30
N ASP A 204 6.07 18.23 -10.41
CA ASP A 204 7.51 17.92 -10.56
C ASP A 204 7.75 16.44 -10.21
N LEU A 205 8.08 15.68 -11.24
CA LEU A 205 8.39 14.24 -11.13
C LEU A 205 9.90 13.97 -11.01
N THR A 206 10.72 15.02 -10.87
CA THR A 206 12.18 14.85 -10.79
C THR A 206 12.61 13.84 -9.72
N PRO A 207 11.95 13.78 -8.54
CA PRO A 207 12.27 12.77 -7.54
C PRO A 207 11.89 11.33 -7.97
N TRP A 208 10.98 11.19 -8.94
CA TRP A 208 10.38 9.91 -9.37
C TRP A 208 10.82 9.46 -10.76
N ARG A 209 11.54 10.31 -11.50
CA ARG A 209 12.07 9.92 -12.82
C ARG A 209 13.28 9.02 -12.64
N ALA A 210 13.19 7.82 -13.24
CA ALA A 210 14.35 7.01 -13.51
C ALA A 210 15.44 7.88 -14.14
N ARG A 211 16.58 8.03 -13.48
CA ARG A 211 17.74 8.69 -14.10
C ARG A 211 18.21 7.77 -15.20
N PRO A 212 18.22 8.18 -16.49
CA PRO A 212 18.82 7.38 -17.52
C PRO A 212 20.29 7.18 -17.15
N GLY A 213 20.68 5.92 -16.96
CA GLY A 213 22.07 5.56 -16.73
C GLY A 213 22.95 6.08 -17.85
N PRO A 214 24.16 6.58 -17.59
CA PRO A 214 25.05 7.09 -18.62
C PRO A 214 25.50 5.96 -19.55
N GLY A 215 24.93 5.90 -20.75
CA GLY A 215 25.63 5.36 -21.92
C GLY A 215 25.55 3.86 -22.17
N SER A 216 24.56 3.11 -21.70
CA SER A 216 24.40 1.72 -22.09
C SER A 216 23.43 1.58 -23.26
N GLY A 217 23.93 1.17 -24.43
CA GLY A 217 23.13 0.73 -25.60
C GLY A 217 22.49 -0.65 -25.41
N ASP A 218 22.43 -1.17 -24.19
CA ASP A 218 21.71 -2.40 -23.83
C ASP A 218 20.25 -2.08 -23.47
N PRO A 219 19.29 -2.95 -23.81
CA PRO A 219 17.90 -2.78 -23.38
C PRO A 219 17.88 -2.67 -21.88
N ASP A 220 17.33 -1.55 -21.37
CA ASP A 220 17.29 -1.17 -19.97
C ASP A 220 17.06 -2.38 -19.03
N PRO A 221 17.89 -2.55 -17.98
CA PRO A 221 17.58 -3.52 -16.95
C PRO A 221 16.18 -3.20 -16.42
N ALA A 222 15.36 -4.24 -16.29
CA ALA A 222 14.00 -4.08 -15.80
C ALA A 222 14.03 -3.31 -14.47
N PRO A 223 13.23 -2.23 -14.29
CA PRO A 223 13.22 -1.46 -13.05
C PRO A 223 13.10 -2.39 -11.84
N SER A 224 13.81 -2.14 -10.75
CA SER A 224 13.80 -2.98 -9.55
C SER A 224 12.40 -3.20 -8.97
N GLY A 225 11.46 -2.29 -9.24
CA GLY A 225 10.04 -2.45 -8.95
C GLY A 225 9.25 -3.28 -9.97
N SER A 226 9.87 -3.74 -11.05
CA SER A 226 9.26 -4.71 -11.95
C SER A 226 9.13 -6.08 -11.26
N GLN A 227 8.28 -6.94 -11.77
CA GLN A 227 8.14 -8.29 -11.26
C GLN A 227 9.48 -9.04 -11.20
N ARG A 228 10.32 -8.89 -12.22
CA ARG A 228 11.66 -9.49 -12.28
C ARG A 228 12.59 -8.90 -11.21
N GLY A 229 12.62 -7.58 -11.06
CA GLY A 229 13.44 -6.91 -10.05
C GLY A 229 13.07 -7.33 -8.63
N LEU A 230 11.77 -7.43 -8.32
CA LEU A 230 11.31 -7.92 -7.01
C LEU A 230 11.68 -9.40 -6.78
N ALA A 231 11.63 -10.24 -7.82
CA ALA A 231 12.07 -11.64 -7.72
C ALA A 231 13.57 -11.74 -7.39
N GLU A 232 14.41 -10.96 -8.07
CA GLU A 232 15.86 -10.91 -7.83
C GLU A 232 16.18 -10.39 -6.41
N VAL A 233 15.50 -9.34 -5.97
CA VAL A 233 15.62 -8.81 -4.60
C VAL A 233 15.17 -9.86 -3.57
N ARG A 234 14.03 -10.53 -3.80
CA ARG A 234 13.53 -11.58 -2.90
C ARG A 234 14.54 -12.72 -2.75
N GLN A 235 15.12 -13.16 -3.85
CA GLN A 235 16.15 -14.19 -3.83
C GLN A 235 17.36 -13.76 -2.99
N ALA A 236 17.89 -12.56 -3.21
CA ALA A 236 19.05 -12.05 -2.45
C ALA A 236 18.76 -11.92 -0.94
N ILE A 237 17.53 -11.49 -0.59
CA ILE A 237 17.09 -11.44 0.80
C ILE A 237 17.01 -12.85 1.41
N ASP A 238 16.47 -13.84 0.69
CA ASP A 238 16.36 -15.22 1.18
C ASP A 238 17.73 -15.86 1.41
N GLU A 239 18.68 -15.66 0.49
CA GLU A 239 20.06 -16.14 0.62
C GLU A 239 20.74 -15.55 1.87
N ALA A 240 20.70 -14.22 2.03
CA ALA A 240 21.28 -13.54 3.18
C ALA A 240 20.57 -13.88 4.50
N ALA A 241 19.25 -14.08 4.49
CA ALA A 241 18.46 -14.48 5.65
C ALA A 241 18.80 -15.91 6.12
N ALA A 242 19.05 -16.82 5.18
CA ALA A 242 19.50 -18.18 5.49
C ALA A 242 20.87 -18.20 6.17
N GLU A 243 21.83 -17.38 5.68
CA GLU A 243 23.14 -17.23 6.30
C GLU A 243 23.05 -16.62 7.70
N ARG A 244 22.21 -15.59 7.87
CA ARG A 244 21.96 -14.93 9.16
C ARG A 244 21.19 -15.79 10.15
N ARG A 245 20.47 -16.82 9.69
CA ARG A 245 19.51 -17.63 10.47
C ARG A 245 18.40 -16.78 11.09
N GLY A 246 17.75 -15.97 10.29
CA GLY A 246 16.62 -15.14 10.70
C GLY A 246 15.88 -14.60 9.50
N TYR A 247 14.55 -14.82 9.46
CA TYR A 247 13.73 -14.40 8.33
C TYR A 247 13.80 -12.89 8.13
N ALA A 248 14.04 -12.46 6.91
CA ALA A 248 14.02 -11.07 6.50
C ALA A 248 12.89 -10.83 5.49
N ARG A 249 12.22 -9.70 5.64
CA ARG A 249 11.03 -9.32 4.90
C ARG A 249 11.36 -8.39 3.76
N LEU A 250 10.64 -8.58 2.66
CA LEU A 250 10.60 -7.64 1.55
C LEU A 250 9.36 -6.75 1.71
N ALA A 251 9.56 -5.45 1.70
CA ALA A 251 8.50 -4.45 1.68
C ALA A 251 8.52 -3.66 0.37
N THR A 252 7.34 -3.27 -0.13
CA THR A 252 7.18 -2.39 -1.29
C THR A 252 5.99 -1.48 -1.09
N SER A 253 5.92 -0.38 -1.85
CA SER A 253 4.76 0.51 -1.87
C SER A 253 3.84 0.20 -3.05
N THR A 254 2.53 0.41 -2.86
CA THR A 254 1.62 0.60 -3.98
C THR A 254 1.64 2.07 -4.37
N LEU A 255 1.82 2.32 -5.66
CA LEU A 255 1.76 3.69 -6.17
C LEU A 255 0.33 4.05 -6.56
N PRO A 256 -0.02 5.32 -6.49
CA PRO A 256 -1.30 5.81 -6.97
C PRO A 256 -1.60 5.31 -8.40
N LEU A 257 -2.85 4.92 -8.65
CA LEU A 257 -3.34 4.36 -9.92
C LEU A 257 -2.76 3.00 -10.35
N ALA A 258 -1.79 2.45 -9.63
CA ALA A 258 -1.17 1.15 -9.94
C ALA A 258 -1.38 0.08 -8.85
N GLY A 259 -2.09 0.42 -7.78
CA GLY A 259 -2.28 -0.43 -6.60
C GLY A 259 -2.70 -1.88 -6.91
N PRO A 260 -3.75 -2.14 -7.71
CA PRO A 260 -4.19 -3.50 -8.04
C PRO A 260 -3.12 -4.32 -8.76
N GLU A 261 -2.47 -3.72 -9.76
CA GLU A 261 -1.44 -4.38 -10.56
C GLU A 261 -0.20 -4.72 -9.71
N GLN A 262 0.22 -3.79 -8.85
CA GLN A 262 1.33 -3.99 -7.93
C GLN A 262 1.02 -5.02 -6.85
N ALA A 263 -0.22 -5.09 -6.37
CA ALA A 263 -0.63 -6.13 -5.42
C ALA A 263 -0.54 -7.54 -6.04
N VAL A 264 -0.87 -7.72 -7.33
CA VAL A 264 -0.65 -8.99 -8.04
C VAL A 264 0.83 -9.33 -8.09
N VAL A 265 1.67 -8.37 -8.49
CA VAL A 265 3.13 -8.56 -8.56
C VAL A 265 3.69 -8.89 -7.19
N ALA A 266 3.30 -8.15 -6.16
CA ALA A 266 3.72 -8.39 -4.78
C ALA A 266 3.34 -9.80 -4.29
N ALA A 267 2.12 -10.26 -4.60
CA ALA A 267 1.67 -11.61 -4.24
C ALA A 267 2.43 -12.71 -5.00
N PHE A 268 2.78 -12.45 -6.28
CA PHE A 268 3.55 -13.39 -7.10
C PHE A 268 5.02 -13.50 -6.70
N GLU A 269 5.60 -12.44 -6.13
CA GLU A 269 7.03 -12.40 -5.75
C GLU A 269 7.24 -12.45 -4.23
N ARG A 270 6.26 -12.94 -3.47
CA ARG A 270 6.34 -13.13 -2.01
C ARG A 270 6.73 -11.86 -1.24
N VAL A 271 6.21 -10.71 -1.65
CA VAL A 271 6.36 -9.49 -0.86
C VAL A 271 5.62 -9.65 0.48
N ASP A 272 6.31 -9.37 1.58
CA ASP A 272 5.77 -9.56 2.93
C ASP A 272 4.96 -8.39 3.42
N ILE A 273 5.34 -7.17 3.02
CA ILE A 273 4.76 -5.92 3.48
C ILE A 273 4.48 -5.04 2.26
N VAL A 274 3.25 -4.54 2.17
CA VAL A 274 2.82 -3.62 1.11
C VAL A 274 2.36 -2.32 1.76
N ASP A 275 3.03 -1.22 1.44
CA ASP A 275 2.56 0.11 1.82
C ASP A 275 1.45 0.50 0.85
N GLY A 276 0.22 0.60 1.33
CA GLY A 276 -0.93 0.87 0.48
C GLY A 276 -2.07 1.50 1.27
N ASP A 277 -2.15 2.83 1.25
CA ASP A 277 -3.18 3.59 1.94
C ASP A 277 -4.07 4.32 0.95
N PRO A 278 -5.35 3.89 0.78
CA PRO A 278 -6.30 4.55 -0.12
C PRO A 278 -6.50 6.01 0.22
N ILE A 279 -6.40 6.34 1.50
CA ILE A 279 -6.63 7.69 1.98
C ILE A 279 -5.46 8.61 1.59
N ALA A 280 -4.24 8.10 1.70
CA ALA A 280 -3.06 8.82 1.25
C ALA A 280 -3.10 9.10 -0.26
N GLU A 281 -3.54 8.16 -1.07
CA GLU A 281 -3.71 8.37 -2.52
C GLU A 281 -4.70 9.49 -2.84
N VAL A 282 -5.80 9.57 -2.11
CA VAL A 282 -6.78 10.66 -2.29
C VAL A 282 -6.20 11.99 -1.84
N VAL A 283 -5.54 12.03 -0.67
CA VAL A 283 -5.07 13.28 -0.05
C VAL A 283 -3.83 13.82 -0.76
N ASP A 284 -2.87 12.97 -1.01
CA ASP A 284 -1.54 13.36 -1.50
C ASP A 284 -1.41 13.22 -3.01
N GLY A 285 -1.94 12.13 -3.54
CA GLY A 285 -1.90 11.81 -4.96
C GLY A 285 -2.96 12.53 -5.79
N ASN A 286 -3.90 13.28 -5.16
CA ASN A 286 -5.04 13.88 -5.84
C ASN A 286 -5.82 12.87 -6.72
N VAL A 287 -5.82 11.60 -6.31
CA VAL A 287 -6.58 10.55 -7.00
C VAL A 287 -8.06 10.69 -6.69
N ASP A 288 -8.90 10.38 -7.66
CA ASP A 288 -10.34 10.33 -7.43
C ASP A 288 -10.67 9.35 -6.30
N PRO A 289 -11.49 9.74 -5.29
CA PRO A 289 -11.78 8.90 -4.15
C PRO A 289 -12.42 7.55 -4.50
N ASP A 290 -13.38 7.53 -5.42
CA ASP A 290 -14.03 6.29 -5.85
C ASP A 290 -13.02 5.37 -6.54
N ARG A 291 -12.07 5.94 -7.31
CA ARG A 291 -10.99 5.22 -7.93
C ARG A 291 -10.03 4.62 -6.90
N ALA A 292 -9.54 5.42 -5.96
CA ALA A 292 -8.62 4.96 -4.92
C ALA A 292 -9.25 3.85 -4.07
N LEU A 293 -10.51 4.04 -3.65
CA LEU A 293 -11.24 3.03 -2.87
C LEU A 293 -11.44 1.71 -3.63
N ALA A 294 -11.80 1.77 -4.91
CA ALA A 294 -12.00 0.58 -5.73
C ALA A 294 -10.68 -0.16 -5.98
N ASP A 295 -9.60 0.55 -6.30
CA ASP A 295 -8.28 -0.02 -6.51
C ASP A 295 -7.75 -0.68 -5.24
N HIS A 296 -7.87 -0.03 -4.08
CA HIS A 296 -7.42 -0.60 -2.82
C HIS A 296 -8.28 -1.78 -2.33
N ALA A 297 -9.59 -1.76 -2.54
CA ALA A 297 -10.43 -2.91 -2.23
C ALA A 297 -9.97 -4.17 -3.00
N PHE A 298 -9.60 -4.02 -4.27
CA PHE A 298 -9.02 -5.11 -5.06
C PHE A 298 -7.65 -5.53 -4.51
N ALA A 299 -6.74 -4.57 -4.25
CA ALA A 299 -5.41 -4.84 -3.73
C ALA A 299 -5.44 -5.52 -2.36
N HIS A 300 -6.31 -5.06 -1.44
CA HIS A 300 -6.47 -5.63 -0.12
C HIS A 300 -6.93 -7.10 -0.15
N ARG A 301 -7.81 -7.50 -1.10
CA ARG A 301 -8.21 -8.90 -1.28
C ARG A 301 -7.01 -9.79 -1.64
N LEU A 302 -6.09 -9.30 -2.47
CA LEU A 302 -4.84 -9.99 -2.80
C LEU A 302 -3.88 -10.04 -1.62
N ILE A 303 -3.70 -8.93 -0.90
CA ILE A 303 -2.86 -8.83 0.30
C ILE A 303 -3.39 -9.78 1.39
N ALA A 304 -4.70 -9.82 1.60
CA ALA A 304 -5.33 -10.73 2.54
C ALA A 304 -5.03 -12.19 2.19
N ARG A 305 -5.17 -12.58 0.90
CA ARG A 305 -4.93 -13.94 0.44
C ARG A 305 -3.46 -14.33 0.50
N SER A 306 -2.56 -13.48 0.03
CA SER A 306 -1.11 -13.73 0.09
C SER A 306 -0.57 -13.82 1.52
N GLY A 307 -1.33 -13.39 2.51
CA GLY A 307 -0.89 -13.34 3.90
C GLY A 307 0.09 -12.21 4.18
N SER A 308 0.19 -11.23 3.29
CA SER A 308 1.05 -10.06 3.46
C SER A 308 0.47 -9.07 4.48
N ILE A 309 1.31 -8.17 4.93
CA ILE A 309 0.99 -7.07 5.84
C ILE A 309 0.68 -5.84 4.98
N VAL A 310 -0.33 -5.07 5.34
CA VAL A 310 -0.54 -3.72 4.79
C VAL A 310 -0.08 -2.67 5.79
N VAL A 311 0.60 -1.62 5.30
CA VAL A 311 0.97 -0.45 6.10
C VAL A 311 0.12 0.73 5.68
N LEU A 312 -0.50 1.38 6.66
CA LEU A 312 -1.36 2.55 6.49
C LEU A 312 -0.77 3.74 7.24
N GLY A 313 -0.96 4.95 6.70
CA GLY A 313 -0.54 6.17 7.38
C GLY A 313 0.98 6.34 7.54
N ALA A 314 1.79 5.56 6.83
CA ALA A 314 3.26 5.67 6.83
C ALA A 314 3.77 6.84 5.97
N GLY A 315 2.89 7.51 5.24
CA GLY A 315 3.25 8.63 4.36
C GLY A 315 3.51 9.94 5.11
N PRO A 316 4.44 10.78 4.63
CA PRO A 316 4.77 12.07 5.24
C PRO A 316 3.64 13.09 5.17
N LEU A 317 2.55 12.78 4.54
CA LEU A 317 1.71 13.73 3.83
C LEU A 317 0.33 13.92 4.43
N VAL A 318 -0.08 13.06 5.33
CA VAL A 318 -1.47 13.01 5.80
C VAL A 318 -1.97 14.36 6.33
N VAL A 319 -1.09 15.33 6.56
CA VAL A 319 -1.53 16.70 6.80
C VAL A 319 -0.42 17.71 6.51
N ALA A 320 -0.25 18.13 5.26
CA ALA A 320 0.54 19.32 5.00
C ALA A 320 -0.16 20.54 5.64
N PRO A 321 0.55 21.37 6.41
CA PRO A 321 -0.03 22.57 7.03
C PRO A 321 -0.72 23.51 6.05
N ASP A 322 -0.31 23.49 4.78
CA ASP A 322 -0.87 24.32 3.71
C ASP A 322 -2.29 23.91 3.26
N LEU A 323 -2.72 22.70 3.56
CA LEU A 323 -4.09 22.23 3.26
C LEU A 323 -5.14 22.83 4.19
N ALA A 324 -4.70 23.46 5.25
CA ALA A 324 -5.57 24.06 6.27
C ALA A 324 -5.63 25.59 6.20
N LYS A 325 -5.44 26.21 5.03
CA LYS A 325 -5.63 27.67 4.91
C LYS A 325 -7.04 28.04 5.40
N GLY A 326 -7.11 28.49 6.67
CA GLY A 326 -8.35 28.92 7.33
C GLY A 326 -8.91 27.99 8.43
N ALA A 327 -8.35 26.82 8.66
CA ALA A 327 -8.74 25.95 9.78
C ALA A 327 -7.81 26.14 11.00
N PRO A 328 -8.28 25.88 12.24
CA PRO A 328 -7.40 25.90 13.42
C PRO A 328 -6.22 24.94 13.22
N SER A 329 -5.01 25.48 13.13
CA SER A 329 -3.80 24.74 12.73
C SER A 329 -2.96 24.24 13.91
N GLY A 330 -3.57 23.97 15.06
CA GLY A 330 -2.85 23.43 16.21
C GLY A 330 -2.47 21.94 16.05
N PRO A 331 -1.38 21.49 16.72
CA PRO A 331 -0.91 20.10 16.62
C PRO A 331 -1.99 19.06 16.95
N GLY A 332 -2.93 19.34 17.83
CA GLY A 332 -4.06 18.47 18.15
C GLY A 332 -5.04 18.30 16.98
N THR A 333 -5.27 19.36 16.20
CA THR A 333 -6.16 19.29 15.00
C THR A 333 -5.53 18.44 13.90
N LEU A 334 -4.24 18.64 13.62
CA LEU A 334 -3.51 17.87 12.62
C LEU A 334 -3.44 16.38 13.00
N SER A 335 -3.09 16.10 14.26
CA SER A 335 -3.07 14.75 14.80
C SER A 335 -4.43 14.07 14.76
N GLY A 336 -5.51 14.82 15.00
CA GLY A 336 -6.87 14.30 14.95
C GLY A 336 -7.30 13.92 13.55
N ARG A 337 -6.94 14.71 12.55
CA ARG A 337 -7.18 14.35 11.14
C ARG A 337 -6.42 13.08 10.78
N ALA A 338 -5.12 13.00 11.11
CA ALA A 338 -4.32 11.81 10.86
C ALA A 338 -4.94 10.56 11.49
N LEU A 339 -5.32 10.63 12.77
CA LEU A 339 -5.96 9.52 13.47
C LEU A 339 -7.30 9.11 12.84
N ALA A 340 -8.12 10.07 12.42
CA ALA A 340 -9.40 9.79 11.75
C ALA A 340 -9.21 9.02 10.44
N LEU A 341 -8.24 9.45 9.63
CA LEU A 341 -7.94 8.85 8.33
C LEU A 341 -7.32 7.47 8.48
N GLU A 342 -6.41 7.27 9.43
CA GLU A 342 -5.84 5.96 9.75
C GLU A 342 -6.90 4.97 10.24
N LEU A 343 -7.82 5.39 11.09
CA LEU A 343 -8.95 4.58 11.54
C LEU A 343 -9.83 4.14 10.37
N LEU A 344 -10.10 5.05 9.46
CA LEU A 344 -10.88 4.78 8.26
C LEU A 344 -10.17 3.81 7.33
N GLY A 345 -8.88 4.02 7.05
CA GLY A 345 -8.06 3.09 6.26
C GLY A 345 -8.01 1.70 6.89
N ALA A 346 -7.80 1.61 8.21
CA ALA A 346 -7.81 0.34 8.93
C ALA A 346 -9.18 -0.36 8.89
N ALA A 347 -10.28 0.40 8.99
CA ALA A 347 -11.63 -0.15 8.88
C ALA A 347 -11.91 -0.70 7.48
N LEU A 348 -11.46 -0.03 6.41
CA LEU A 348 -11.54 -0.49 5.03
C LEU A 348 -10.74 -1.79 4.85
N ALA A 349 -9.47 -1.81 5.25
CA ALA A 349 -8.61 -2.98 5.11
C ALA A 349 -9.17 -4.22 5.85
N ARG A 350 -9.74 -4.05 7.06
CA ARG A 350 -10.43 -5.13 7.77
C ARG A 350 -11.63 -5.68 7.01
N ARG A 351 -12.43 -4.81 6.38
CA ARG A 351 -13.59 -5.22 5.58
C ARG A 351 -13.20 -6.01 4.34
N ASP A 352 -12.04 -5.70 3.78
CA ASP A 352 -11.47 -6.43 2.64
C ASP A 352 -10.78 -7.75 3.05
N GLY A 353 -10.83 -8.12 4.34
CA GLY A 353 -10.38 -9.41 4.87
C GLY A 353 -8.97 -9.43 5.47
N ILE A 354 -8.33 -8.28 5.67
CA ILE A 354 -7.01 -8.24 6.33
C ILE A 354 -7.22 -8.21 7.86
N PRO A 355 -6.68 -9.15 8.64
CA PRO A 355 -6.82 -9.16 10.08
C PRO A 355 -6.00 -8.06 10.75
N ALA A 356 -6.45 -7.56 11.90
CA ALA A 356 -5.87 -6.41 12.61
C ALA A 356 -4.35 -6.51 12.82
N ASN A 357 -3.84 -7.69 13.16
CA ASN A 357 -2.41 -7.91 13.40
C ASN A 357 -1.54 -7.87 12.12
N ARG A 358 -2.17 -7.76 10.94
CA ARG A 358 -1.51 -7.55 9.64
C ARG A 358 -1.80 -6.18 9.04
N ILE A 359 -2.49 -5.31 9.76
CA ILE A 359 -2.69 -3.92 9.38
C ILE A 359 -1.81 -3.08 10.30
N PHE A 360 -0.68 -2.62 9.78
CA PHE A 360 0.25 -1.78 10.52
C PHE A 360 -0.11 -0.32 10.28
N VAL A 361 -0.04 0.49 11.34
CA VAL A 361 -0.44 1.91 11.28
C VAL A 361 0.69 2.84 11.72
N GLY A 362 0.81 3.99 11.10
CA GLY A 362 1.80 4.99 11.43
C GLY A 362 1.68 5.44 12.89
N ALA A 363 2.78 5.42 13.65
CA ALA A 363 2.76 5.74 15.07
C ALA A 363 2.81 7.24 15.34
N ILE A 364 3.71 7.94 14.64
CA ILE A 364 4.06 9.34 14.88
C ILE A 364 4.08 10.06 13.53
N PRO A 365 3.18 11.03 13.31
CA PRO A 365 3.23 11.84 12.09
C PRO A 365 4.58 12.58 11.97
N PRO A 366 5.22 12.61 10.78
CA PRO A 366 6.56 13.20 10.60
C PRO A 366 6.68 14.66 11.06
N TRP A 367 5.66 15.47 10.81
CA TRP A 367 5.65 16.90 11.20
C TRP A 367 5.67 17.11 12.71
N LEU A 368 5.20 16.11 13.50
CA LEU A 368 5.12 16.23 14.97
C LEU A 368 6.50 16.36 15.62
N VAL A 369 7.55 15.84 14.98
CA VAL A 369 8.92 15.94 15.51
C VAL A 369 9.48 17.35 15.53
N GLU A 370 8.87 18.26 14.76
CA GLU A 370 9.22 19.68 14.72
C GLU A 370 8.56 20.49 15.87
N GLU A 371 7.57 19.89 16.53
CA GLU A 371 6.83 20.55 17.60
C GLU A 371 7.66 20.70 18.87
N ARG A 372 7.41 21.79 19.62
CA ARG A 372 8.17 22.13 20.82
C ARG A 372 8.16 21.04 21.92
N ASN A 373 7.06 20.28 22.01
CA ASN A 373 6.87 19.23 23.00
C ASN A 373 6.73 17.83 22.35
N ALA A 374 7.44 17.60 21.27
CA ALA A 374 7.34 16.42 20.41
C ALA A 374 7.32 15.09 21.19
N GLY A 375 8.15 14.94 22.23
CA GLY A 375 8.17 13.72 23.04
C GLY A 375 6.83 13.46 23.76
N ALA A 376 6.25 14.48 24.42
CA ALA A 376 4.95 14.34 25.09
C ALA A 376 3.80 14.11 24.09
N LEU A 377 3.87 14.77 22.94
CA LEU A 377 2.89 14.60 21.86
C LEU A 377 3.00 13.20 21.24
N GLY A 378 4.21 12.68 21.01
CA GLY A 378 4.45 11.33 20.51
C GLY A 378 3.91 10.25 21.45
N ILE A 379 4.12 10.40 22.76
CA ILE A 379 3.52 9.55 23.79
C ILE A 379 1.99 9.53 23.65
N ALA A 380 1.36 10.69 23.54
CA ALA A 380 -0.09 10.79 23.39
C ALA A 380 -0.58 10.08 22.11
N GLN A 381 0.15 10.23 20.99
CA GLN A 381 -0.19 9.58 19.72
C GLN A 381 -0.16 8.06 19.82
N VAL A 382 0.90 7.49 20.39
CA VAL A 382 1.02 6.04 20.58
C VAL A 382 -0.10 5.49 21.45
N LEU A 383 -0.39 6.13 22.59
CA LEU A 383 -1.46 5.68 23.49
C LEU A 383 -2.86 5.79 22.86
N LEU A 384 -3.11 6.83 22.07
CA LEU A 384 -4.38 6.98 21.35
C LEU A 384 -4.56 5.87 20.30
N ARG A 385 -3.52 5.55 19.52
CA ARG A 385 -3.59 4.47 18.53
C ARG A 385 -3.79 3.11 19.18
N ARG A 386 -3.10 2.83 20.26
CA ARG A 386 -3.33 1.59 21.03
C ARG A 386 -4.76 1.47 21.55
N ALA A 387 -5.35 2.58 21.98
CA ALA A 387 -6.74 2.60 22.45
C ALA A 387 -7.75 2.48 21.32
N ALA A 388 -7.51 3.15 20.19
CA ALA A 388 -8.45 3.22 19.06
C ALA A 388 -8.27 2.06 18.05
N LEU A 389 -7.08 1.47 17.96
CA LEU A 389 -6.70 0.40 17.05
C LEU A 389 -6.06 -0.78 17.80
N PRO A 390 -6.79 -1.42 18.72
CA PRO A 390 -6.25 -2.54 19.48
C PRO A 390 -5.86 -3.70 18.54
N GLY A 391 -4.67 -4.27 18.78
CA GLY A 391 -4.14 -5.38 17.97
C GLY A 391 -3.52 -4.97 16.63
N HIS A 392 -3.47 -3.67 16.31
CA HIS A 392 -2.76 -3.17 15.13
C HIS A 392 -1.33 -2.81 15.52
N PRO A 393 -0.30 -3.41 14.89
CA PRO A 393 1.09 -3.04 15.13
C PRO A 393 1.39 -1.63 14.63
N LEU A 394 2.36 -0.96 15.28
CA LEU A 394 2.73 0.41 14.96
C LEU A 394 3.98 0.48 14.08
N VAL A 395 3.99 1.43 13.14
CA VAL A 395 5.15 1.76 12.30
C VAL A 395 5.72 3.10 12.73
N PHE A 396 7.02 3.11 12.97
CA PHE A 396 7.82 4.30 13.24
C PHE A 396 8.73 4.54 12.04
N ASP A 397 8.41 5.50 11.19
CA ASP A 397 9.18 5.83 9.98
C ASP A 397 10.06 7.06 10.22
N GLU A 398 11.36 6.93 9.94
CA GLU A 398 12.34 8.00 10.12
C GLU A 398 12.16 9.07 9.04
N PRO A 399 12.06 10.37 9.40
CA PRO A 399 11.95 11.46 8.44
C PRO A 399 13.16 11.57 7.50
N GLU A 400 12.96 12.19 6.33
CA GLU A 400 14.00 12.32 5.30
C GLU A 400 15.16 13.25 5.69
N THR A 401 14.86 14.33 6.41
CA THR A 401 15.91 15.29 6.77
C THR A 401 16.67 14.85 8.01
N GLU A 402 18.00 15.00 8.00
CA GLU A 402 18.85 14.60 9.13
C GLU A 402 18.47 15.32 10.44
N SER A 403 18.12 16.61 10.35
CA SER A 403 17.69 17.38 11.52
C SER A 403 16.39 16.85 12.14
N ALA A 404 15.43 16.44 11.32
CA ALA A 404 14.19 15.81 11.77
C ALA A 404 14.46 14.40 12.29
N ALA A 405 15.34 13.62 11.65
CA ALA A 405 15.72 12.29 12.07
C ALA A 405 16.34 12.27 13.47
N VAL A 406 17.20 13.24 13.80
CA VAL A 406 17.78 13.37 15.16
C VAL A 406 16.68 13.61 16.21
N ARG A 407 15.75 14.53 15.94
CA ARG A 407 14.62 14.79 16.84
C ARG A 407 13.68 13.60 16.94
N TRP A 408 13.42 12.95 15.81
CA TRP A 408 12.58 11.76 15.74
C TRP A 408 13.10 10.63 16.64
N ARG A 409 14.42 10.39 16.69
CA ARG A 409 15.03 9.37 17.57
C ARG A 409 14.74 9.66 19.05
N ALA A 410 14.73 10.92 19.45
CA ALA A 410 14.36 11.32 20.81
C ALA A 410 12.87 11.06 21.09
N VAL A 411 11.99 11.38 20.13
CA VAL A 411 10.54 11.10 20.23
C VAL A 411 10.29 9.59 20.25
N LEU A 412 10.98 8.83 19.40
CA LEU A 412 10.92 7.37 19.39
C LEU A 412 11.29 6.78 20.76
N GLY A 413 12.42 7.21 21.34
CA GLY A 413 12.85 6.76 22.66
C GLY A 413 11.85 7.07 23.77
N ALA A 414 11.10 8.18 23.67
CA ALA A 414 10.07 8.54 24.64
C ALA A 414 8.75 7.74 24.43
N ALA A 415 8.36 7.46 23.20
CA ALA A 415 7.07 6.87 22.85
C ALA A 415 7.11 5.34 22.77
N LEU A 416 8.23 4.75 22.38
CA LEU A 416 8.42 3.31 22.18
C LEU A 416 8.14 2.46 23.45
N PRO A 417 8.47 2.91 24.68
CA PRO A 417 8.10 2.16 25.90
C PRO A 417 6.61 1.86 26.04
N LEU A 418 5.78 2.64 25.35
CA LEU A 418 4.32 2.56 25.41
C LEU A 418 3.72 1.86 24.19
N ALA A 419 4.52 1.68 23.14
CA ALA A 419 4.15 0.84 22.02
C ALA A 419 4.25 -0.63 22.45
N ASP A 420 3.29 -1.46 22.02
CA ASP A 420 3.49 -2.89 22.10
C ASP A 420 4.73 -3.25 21.27
N ARG A 421 5.48 -4.28 21.70
CA ARG A 421 6.70 -4.69 20.98
C ARG A 421 6.42 -5.16 19.55
N ASP A 422 5.15 -5.30 19.18
CA ASP A 422 4.68 -5.68 17.86
C ASP A 422 4.70 -4.52 16.89
N GLY A 423 5.88 -4.10 16.42
CA GLY A 423 5.99 -2.95 15.53
C GLY A 423 7.12 -3.07 14.51
N LEU A 424 7.24 -2.02 13.71
CA LEU A 424 8.26 -1.84 12.68
C LEU A 424 8.88 -0.45 12.84
N ILE A 425 10.20 -0.38 12.86
CA ILE A 425 10.97 0.86 12.89
C ILE A 425 11.74 0.95 11.58
N ILE A 426 11.36 1.86 10.70
CA ILE A 426 12.01 2.07 9.40
C ILE A 426 13.08 3.16 9.55
N ARG A 427 14.31 2.82 9.16
CA ARG A 427 15.46 3.74 9.13
C ARG A 427 15.80 4.09 7.68
N ARG A 428 16.09 5.36 7.46
CA ARG A 428 16.64 5.82 6.18
C ARG A 428 18.16 5.75 6.27
N THR A 429 18.76 4.80 5.54
CA THR A 429 20.20 4.54 5.63
C THR A 429 20.70 3.87 4.36
N SER A 430 21.96 4.05 4.03
CA SER A 430 22.63 3.27 2.98
C SER A 430 23.08 1.91 3.49
N SER A 431 23.32 0.96 2.59
CA SER A 431 23.83 -0.37 2.93
C SER A 431 25.16 -0.32 3.72
N ALA A 432 26.02 0.66 3.42
CA ALA A 432 27.28 0.88 4.14
C ALA A 432 27.09 1.28 5.62
N ASN A 433 25.99 1.94 5.96
CA ASN A 433 25.68 2.40 7.31
C ASN A 433 24.62 1.54 8.02
N ALA A 434 24.07 0.54 7.35
CA ALA A 434 22.95 -0.27 7.86
C ALA A 434 23.27 -0.93 9.21
N GLY A 435 24.44 -1.53 9.35
CA GLY A 435 24.86 -2.18 10.61
C GLY A 435 24.87 -1.21 11.79
N ARG A 436 25.35 0.02 11.59
CA ARG A 436 25.31 1.07 12.61
C ARG A 436 23.87 1.47 12.95
N ALA A 437 23.03 1.68 11.94
CA ALA A 437 21.63 2.04 12.14
C ALA A 437 20.86 0.94 12.91
N VAL A 438 21.11 -0.33 12.63
CA VAL A 438 20.55 -1.46 13.37
C VAL A 438 20.98 -1.44 14.84
N VAL A 439 22.29 -1.31 15.11
CA VAL A 439 22.81 -1.27 16.49
C VAL A 439 22.22 -0.11 17.28
N GLU A 440 22.18 1.09 16.71
CA GLU A 440 21.58 2.27 17.33
C GLU A 440 20.09 2.05 17.62
N THR A 441 19.34 1.48 16.69
CA THR A 441 17.91 1.23 16.85
C THR A 441 17.65 0.18 17.92
N ARG A 442 18.39 -0.93 17.93
CA ARG A 442 18.29 -1.96 18.98
C ARG A 442 18.65 -1.41 20.36
N ALA A 443 19.65 -0.51 20.46
CA ALA A 443 19.95 0.17 21.71
C ALA A 443 18.76 1.02 22.21
N ILE A 444 18.11 1.79 21.33
CA ILE A 444 16.90 2.54 21.68
C ILE A 444 15.79 1.60 22.17
N VAL A 445 15.55 0.49 21.48
CA VAL A 445 14.54 -0.52 21.84
C VAL A 445 14.82 -1.12 23.22
N ASN A 446 16.07 -1.48 23.52
CA ASN A 446 16.44 -2.05 24.81
C ASN A 446 16.26 -1.05 25.95
N VAL A 447 16.74 0.19 25.78
CA VAL A 447 16.55 1.26 26.78
C VAL A 447 15.05 1.54 26.98
N ALA A 448 14.26 1.57 25.91
CA ALA A 448 12.82 1.75 25.98
C ALA A 448 12.12 0.62 26.76
N ALA A 449 12.57 -0.63 26.58
CA ALA A 449 12.05 -1.77 27.33
C ALA A 449 12.37 -1.69 28.83
N ASP A 450 13.59 -1.29 29.17
CA ASP A 450 14.01 -1.10 30.58
C ASP A 450 13.22 0.05 31.25
N VAL A 451 13.03 1.16 30.53
CA VAL A 451 12.23 2.30 31.00
C VAL A 451 10.78 1.87 31.23
N GLY A 452 10.16 1.16 30.28
CA GLY A 452 8.78 0.67 30.41
C GLY A 452 8.61 -0.28 31.59
N ALA A 453 9.58 -1.17 31.82
CA ALA A 453 9.59 -2.09 32.95
C ALA A 453 9.76 -1.38 34.30
N ALA A 454 10.59 -0.33 34.36
CA ALA A 454 10.91 0.39 35.57
C ALA A 454 9.78 1.34 36.04
N TYR A 455 9.10 1.98 35.10
CA TYR A 455 8.14 3.05 35.44
C TYR A 455 6.68 2.62 35.36
N GLY A 456 6.39 1.42 34.83
CA GLY A 456 5.01 0.95 34.70
C GLY A 456 4.17 1.78 33.74
N PRO A 457 2.83 1.71 33.81
CA PRO A 457 1.97 2.46 32.93
C PRO A 457 2.12 3.96 33.13
N ILE A 458 2.46 4.68 32.07
CA ILE A 458 2.58 6.14 32.08
C ILE A 458 1.18 6.75 32.09
N ASP A 459 0.91 7.58 33.11
CA ASP A 459 -0.31 8.38 33.15
C ASP A 459 -0.12 9.65 32.32
N LEU A 460 -1.01 9.86 31.35
CA LEU A 460 -1.03 11.08 30.55
C LEU A 460 -1.38 12.27 31.43
N ARG A 461 -0.44 13.20 31.59
CA ARG A 461 -0.64 14.44 32.35
C ARG A 461 -0.29 15.68 31.56
N GLY A 462 -0.84 16.80 31.96
CA GLY A 462 -0.49 18.10 31.40
C GLY A 462 -0.66 18.15 29.88
N ILE A 463 0.38 18.55 29.17
CA ILE A 463 0.40 18.78 27.71
C ILE A 463 0.00 17.52 26.92
N ALA A 464 0.44 16.33 27.35
CA ALA A 464 0.10 15.09 26.65
C ALA A 464 -1.39 14.76 26.73
N LEU A 465 -2.01 14.97 27.90
CA LEU A 465 -3.44 14.75 28.09
C LEU A 465 -4.28 15.78 27.34
N GLU A 466 -3.87 17.05 27.35
CA GLU A 466 -4.52 18.12 26.60
C GLU A 466 -4.47 17.84 25.09
N HIS A 467 -3.30 17.47 24.60
CA HIS A 467 -3.12 17.07 23.20
C HIS A 467 -3.99 15.87 22.81
N ALA A 468 -4.03 14.83 23.65
CA ALA A 468 -4.86 13.65 23.38
C ALA A 468 -6.36 14.01 23.28
N ARG A 469 -6.85 14.89 24.18
CA ARG A 469 -8.24 15.37 24.13
C ARG A 469 -8.54 16.18 22.86
N ALA A 470 -7.63 17.07 22.48
CA ALA A 470 -7.76 17.87 21.25
C ALA A 470 -7.73 16.97 20.01
N THR A 471 -6.84 15.97 19.98
CA THR A 471 -6.73 14.98 18.91
C THR A 471 -8.04 14.21 18.73
N VAL A 472 -8.61 13.65 19.81
CA VAL A 472 -9.87 12.89 19.73
C VAL A 472 -11.03 13.78 19.28
N ALA A 473 -11.13 15.00 19.80
CA ALA A 473 -12.19 15.93 19.39
C ALA A 473 -12.09 16.30 17.90
N ALA A 474 -10.89 16.57 17.41
CA ALA A 474 -10.65 16.88 16.01
C ALA A 474 -10.89 15.67 15.11
N ALA A 475 -10.55 14.46 15.55
CA ALA A 475 -10.80 13.23 14.81
C ALA A 475 -12.30 12.98 14.64
N ILE A 476 -13.09 13.12 15.70
CA ILE A 476 -14.56 13.00 15.63
C ILE A 476 -15.13 14.02 14.64
N THR A 477 -14.73 15.29 14.76
CA THR A 477 -15.18 16.34 13.83
C THR A 477 -14.83 16.03 12.39
N THR A 478 -13.66 15.47 12.14
CA THR A 478 -13.21 15.05 10.81
C THR A 478 -14.10 13.97 10.23
N LEU A 479 -14.38 12.92 11.01
CA LEU A 479 -15.27 11.83 10.55
C LEU A 479 -16.73 12.28 10.39
N GLU A 480 -17.24 13.12 11.28
CA GLU A 480 -18.60 13.68 11.16
C GLU A 480 -18.76 14.51 9.87
N ARG A 481 -17.74 15.29 9.51
CA ARG A 481 -17.74 16.03 8.24
C ARG A 481 -17.64 15.10 7.03
N LEU A 482 -16.77 14.08 7.07
CA LEU A 482 -16.69 13.07 6.01
C LEU A 482 -18.03 12.36 5.81
N ALA A 483 -18.72 12.02 6.89
CA ALA A 483 -20.03 11.38 6.82
C ALA A 483 -21.11 12.29 6.23
N ALA A 484 -21.09 13.60 6.57
CA ALA A 484 -22.13 14.55 6.15
C ALA A 484 -21.93 15.06 4.72
N ASP A 485 -20.72 15.48 4.39
CA ASP A 485 -20.43 16.28 3.20
C ASP A 485 -19.42 15.59 2.25
N GLY A 486 -18.95 14.40 2.59
CA GLY A 486 -17.95 13.67 1.80
C GLY A 486 -16.56 14.29 1.86
N TRP A 487 -15.70 13.88 0.94
CA TRP A 487 -14.27 14.22 0.93
C TRP A 487 -13.95 15.71 0.85
N SER A 488 -14.74 16.47 0.08
CA SER A 488 -14.49 17.90 -0.16
C SER A 488 -14.56 18.75 1.11
N SER A 489 -15.34 18.32 2.10
CA SER A 489 -15.56 19.07 3.34
C SER A 489 -14.44 18.92 4.35
N VAL A 490 -13.66 17.85 4.27
CA VAL A 490 -12.65 17.50 5.27
C VAL A 490 -11.26 17.91 4.83
N LEU A 491 -10.99 17.77 3.54
CA LEU A 491 -9.64 17.94 3.02
C LEU A 491 -9.32 19.39 2.68
N GLY A 492 -10.30 20.33 2.87
CA GLY A 492 -10.09 21.76 2.60
C GLY A 492 -9.43 21.94 1.25
N SER A 493 -9.94 21.15 0.34
CA SER A 493 -9.63 21.10 -1.06
C SER A 493 -8.16 21.08 -1.53
N PRO A 494 -7.35 20.07 -1.19
CA PRO A 494 -6.34 19.68 -2.16
C PRO A 494 -6.98 19.09 -3.42
N LEU A 495 -8.18 18.51 -3.27
CA LEU A 495 -9.00 18.00 -4.38
C LEU A 495 -9.52 19.10 -5.31
N ASP A 496 -9.54 20.35 -4.85
CA ASP A 496 -9.89 21.54 -5.61
C ASP A 496 -8.69 22.48 -5.76
N ARG A 497 -7.48 21.98 -5.86
CA ARG A 497 -6.35 22.82 -6.27
C ARG A 497 -6.70 23.41 -7.63
N PRO A 498 -6.89 24.73 -7.75
CA PRO A 498 -7.23 25.34 -9.04
C PRO A 498 -6.18 24.93 -10.08
N GLY A 499 -6.61 24.28 -11.15
CA GLY A 499 -5.74 23.91 -12.26
C GLY A 499 -5.11 22.50 -12.16
N VAL A 500 -5.33 21.73 -11.09
CA VAL A 500 -4.86 20.33 -11.03
C VAL A 500 -6.08 19.40 -11.18
N PRO A 501 -6.20 18.68 -12.30
CA PRO A 501 -7.31 17.73 -12.49
C PRO A 501 -7.16 16.54 -11.54
N ARG A 502 -8.29 15.96 -11.13
CA ARG A 502 -8.31 14.69 -10.40
C ARG A 502 -7.77 13.57 -11.29
N LEU A 503 -6.81 12.82 -10.78
CA LEU A 503 -6.24 11.69 -11.49
C LEU A 503 -7.23 10.51 -11.48
N GLY A 504 -7.61 10.03 -12.66
CA GLY A 504 -8.38 8.80 -12.82
C GLY A 504 -9.87 8.90 -12.55
N ALA A 505 -10.46 10.10 -12.38
CA ALA A 505 -11.90 10.29 -12.16
C ALA A 505 -12.77 9.67 -13.27
N ASP A 506 -12.31 9.74 -14.50
CA ASP A 506 -12.97 9.20 -15.69
C ASP A 506 -12.74 7.70 -15.92
N ALA A 507 -11.91 7.07 -15.09
CA ALA A 507 -11.49 5.68 -15.20
C ALA A 507 -12.08 4.79 -14.09
N VAL A 508 -13.13 5.22 -13.41
CA VAL A 508 -13.90 4.44 -12.44
C VAL A 508 -15.36 4.38 -12.88
N VAL A 509 -15.90 3.17 -13.00
CA VAL A 509 -17.29 2.94 -13.46
C VAL A 509 -17.92 1.81 -12.68
N GLU A 510 -19.26 1.79 -12.59
CA GLU A 510 -19.99 0.64 -12.06
C GLU A 510 -19.86 -0.54 -13.02
N ARG A 511 -19.57 -1.72 -12.47
CA ARG A 511 -19.49 -2.96 -13.24
C ARG A 511 -20.87 -3.32 -13.80
N THR A 512 -20.87 -3.78 -15.03
CA THR A 512 -21.99 -4.50 -15.57
C THR A 512 -21.80 -6.01 -15.34
N GLU A 513 -22.02 -6.86 -16.30
CA GLU A 513 -21.86 -8.30 -16.17
C GLU A 513 -20.39 -8.73 -16.36
N SER A 514 -19.49 -8.42 -15.40
CA SER A 514 -18.08 -8.81 -15.49
C SER A 514 -17.76 -10.08 -14.69
N PHE A 515 -16.79 -10.84 -15.17
CA PHE A 515 -16.23 -11.98 -14.44
C PHE A 515 -15.37 -11.49 -13.27
N ASP A 516 -15.65 -11.95 -12.05
CA ASP A 516 -14.79 -11.67 -10.87
C ASP A 516 -13.84 -12.86 -10.64
N PRO A 517 -12.52 -12.70 -10.87
CA PRO A 517 -11.55 -13.78 -10.70
C PRO A 517 -11.48 -14.30 -9.26
N PHE A 518 -11.84 -13.51 -8.26
CA PHE A 518 -11.85 -13.95 -6.87
C PHE A 518 -12.95 -14.95 -6.55
N MET A 519 -14.00 -15.05 -7.36
CA MET A 519 -15.06 -16.05 -7.13
C MET A 519 -14.57 -17.49 -7.32
N VAL A 520 -13.50 -17.69 -8.09
CA VAL A 520 -12.90 -19.01 -8.30
C VAL A 520 -11.77 -19.33 -7.30
N ALA A 521 -11.33 -18.33 -6.57
CA ALA A 521 -10.19 -18.43 -5.66
C ALA A 521 -10.45 -19.32 -4.43
N GLY A 522 -11.71 -19.67 -4.15
CA GLY A 522 -12.09 -20.36 -2.90
C GLY A 522 -11.85 -19.50 -1.65
N PRO A 523 -12.16 -19.97 -0.46
CA PRO A 523 -11.89 -19.26 0.78
C PRO A 523 -10.38 -19.08 0.99
N VAL A 524 -10.02 -17.98 1.65
CA VAL A 524 -8.61 -17.74 2.04
C VAL A 524 -8.18 -18.90 2.96
N PRO A 525 -7.07 -19.60 2.68
CA PRO A 525 -6.61 -20.66 3.56
C PRO A 525 -6.38 -20.15 4.99
N ASP A 526 -6.89 -20.91 5.99
CA ASP A 526 -6.68 -20.54 7.40
C ASP A 526 -5.18 -20.55 7.72
N PRO A 527 -4.63 -19.48 8.30
CA PRO A 527 -3.25 -19.46 8.76
C PRO A 527 -3.14 -20.28 10.06
N ARG A 528 -3.06 -21.63 9.97
CA ARG A 528 -2.75 -22.47 11.13
C ARG A 528 -1.26 -22.46 11.41
#